data_81adcf42c1b21db214f2d029b5adb011
#
_entry.id   81adcf42c1b21db214f2d029b5adb011
#
_cell.length_a   1.000
_cell.length_b   1.000
_cell.length_c   1.000
_cell.angle_alpha   90.00
_cell.angle_beta   90.00
_cell.angle_gamma   90.00
#
_symmetry.space_group_name_H-M   'P 1'
#
loop_
_entity.id
_entity.type
_entity.pdbx_description
1 polymer ?
#
loop_
_entity_poly.entity_id
_entity_poly.type
_entity_poly.pdbx_seq_one_letter_code
_entity_poly.pdbx_strand_id
1 'polypeptide(L)'
;MKYVLVILSIAFFLSGCKPDEFNTTIYTSDVDIAYTDEVIHTPVVVSFSLLGNDDQGIFDRVISASKKYLSPESSFSKSSTMMGERLVIETKIPMGSSELLSKYLQNNGRLAALVVSKSDSVKDTYEISLAKTSYTSTFSNVLNNINILLELDLPAKESIFRISSDSRKPVKVSALAVFVSKKPYLKYSKKLDRRDFVEIEFSGEEGSVYSEVPPVFNLSY
;
A
#
# COMPACT_ATOMS: atom_id res chain seq x y z
N MET A 1 -25.61 31.13 15.24
CA MET A 1 -24.20 30.95 14.95
C MET A 1 -23.46 29.90 15.83
N LYS A 2 -23.85 29.65 17.09
CA LYS A 2 -23.17 28.65 17.97
C LYS A 2 -23.34 27.19 17.50
N TYR A 3 -24.44 26.83 16.85
CA TYR A 3 -24.70 25.44 16.41
C TYR A 3 -23.98 25.06 15.12
N VAL A 4 -23.62 26.02 14.27
CA VAL A 4 -22.86 25.76 13.02
C VAL A 4 -21.41 25.37 13.33
N LEU A 5 -20.81 25.92 14.38
CA LEU A 5 -19.44 25.61 14.80
C LEU A 5 -19.32 24.20 15.39
N VAL A 6 -20.39 23.70 16.08
CA VAL A 6 -20.41 22.34 16.66
C VAL A 6 -20.55 21.28 15.55
N ILE A 7 -21.34 21.56 14.51
CA ILE A 7 -21.51 20.64 13.38
C ILE A 7 -20.23 20.54 12.54
N LEU A 8 -19.52 21.66 12.35
CA LEU A 8 -18.22 21.64 11.65
C LEU A 8 -17.15 20.88 12.45
N SER A 9 -17.18 20.93 13.78
CA SER A 9 -16.23 20.17 14.62
C SER A 9 -16.48 18.67 14.56
N ILE A 10 -17.72 18.24 14.42
CA ILE A 10 -18.08 16.80 14.33
C ILE A 10 -17.73 16.24 12.95
N ALA A 11 -17.77 17.04 11.89
CA ALA A 11 -17.41 16.59 10.54
C ALA A 11 -15.90 16.28 10.40
N PHE A 12 -15.02 16.90 11.21
CA PHE A 12 -13.58 16.63 11.22
C PHE A 12 -13.20 15.30 11.91
N PHE A 13 -14.12 14.69 12.68
CA PHE A 13 -13.86 13.43 13.38
C PHE A 13 -14.36 12.18 12.62
N LEU A 14 -14.97 12.35 11.44
CA LEU A 14 -15.55 11.26 10.65
C LEU A 14 -14.65 10.71 9.54
N SER A 15 -13.44 11.22 9.39
CA SER A 15 -12.46 10.58 8.50
C SER A 15 -11.96 9.30 9.17
N GLY A 16 -12.38 8.15 8.67
CA GLY A 16 -11.87 6.85 9.11
C GLY A 16 -10.33 6.87 9.13
N CYS A 17 -9.74 6.22 10.13
CA CYS A 17 -8.27 6.12 10.20
C CYS A 17 -7.78 5.19 9.07
N LYS A 18 -7.50 5.78 7.91
CA LYS A 18 -6.73 5.10 6.85
C LYS A 18 -5.38 4.68 7.42
N PRO A 19 -4.74 3.63 6.89
CA PRO A 19 -3.35 3.36 7.19
C PRO A 19 -2.52 4.63 6.97
N ASP A 20 -1.63 4.94 7.90
CA ASP A 20 -0.76 6.11 7.77
C ASP A 20 0.26 5.88 6.67
N GLU A 21 0.87 4.70 6.68
CA GLU A 21 1.92 4.33 5.73
C GLU A 21 1.70 2.93 5.17
N PHE A 22 2.09 2.78 3.91
CA PHE A 22 2.24 1.52 3.20
C PHE A 22 3.59 1.55 2.48
N ASN A 23 4.55 0.76 2.94
CA ASN A 23 5.90 0.74 2.39
C ASN A 23 6.21 -0.64 1.83
N THR A 24 6.74 -0.69 0.60
CA THR A 24 7.13 -1.94 -0.05
C THR A 24 8.42 -1.79 -0.85
N THR A 25 9.15 -2.90 -1.00
CA THR A 25 10.35 -2.97 -1.87
C THR A 25 10.09 -3.97 -2.99
N ILE A 26 10.28 -3.54 -4.22
CA ILE A 26 10.13 -4.34 -5.42
C ILE A 26 11.49 -4.45 -6.11
N TYR A 27 11.93 -5.67 -6.36
CA TYR A 27 13.13 -5.94 -7.15
C TYR A 27 12.76 -6.07 -8.62
N THR A 28 13.54 -5.46 -9.49
CA THR A 28 13.23 -5.45 -10.93
C THR A 28 13.31 -6.84 -11.56
N SER A 29 14.12 -7.76 -11.04
CA SER A 29 14.17 -9.16 -11.49
C SER A 29 12.88 -9.94 -11.20
N ASP A 30 12.18 -9.59 -10.13
CA ASP A 30 10.98 -10.31 -9.70
C ASP A 30 9.77 -10.02 -10.58
N VAL A 31 9.77 -8.87 -11.28
CA VAL A 31 8.62 -8.42 -12.07
C VAL A 31 8.35 -9.30 -13.28
N ASP A 32 9.40 -9.72 -13.97
CA ASP A 32 9.26 -10.62 -15.13
C ASP A 32 8.75 -12.01 -14.68
N ILE A 33 9.31 -12.55 -13.61
CA ILE A 33 8.88 -13.81 -12.99
C ILE A 33 7.42 -13.72 -12.54
N ALA A 34 7.06 -12.63 -11.85
CA ALA A 34 5.69 -12.39 -11.36
C ALA A 34 4.67 -12.27 -12.52
N TYR A 35 5.09 -11.80 -13.67
CA TYR A 35 4.21 -11.74 -14.84
C TYR A 35 4.02 -13.09 -15.52
N THR A 36 5.11 -13.89 -15.71
CA THR A 36 5.11 -15.07 -16.56
C THR A 36 4.95 -16.38 -15.81
N ASP A 37 5.56 -16.53 -14.66
CA ASP A 37 5.85 -17.84 -14.07
C ASP A 37 5.07 -18.12 -12.79
N GLU A 38 5.25 -17.31 -11.75
CA GLU A 38 4.68 -17.56 -10.43
C GLU A 38 4.37 -16.29 -9.64
N VAL A 39 3.52 -16.45 -8.64
CA VAL A 39 3.23 -15.34 -7.68
C VAL A 39 4.42 -15.14 -6.76
N ILE A 40 5.00 -13.93 -6.81
CA ILE A 40 6.07 -13.50 -5.92
C ILE A 40 5.46 -12.88 -4.65
N HIS A 41 6.09 -13.13 -3.50
CA HIS A 41 5.65 -12.57 -2.23
C HIS A 41 6.54 -11.38 -1.84
N THR A 42 5.98 -10.17 -1.99
CA THR A 42 6.69 -8.90 -1.79
C THR A 42 6.54 -8.43 -0.35
N PRO A 43 7.62 -8.07 0.35
CA PRO A 43 7.55 -7.57 1.73
C PRO A 43 6.86 -6.21 1.78
N VAL A 44 6.01 -6.03 2.79
CA VAL A 44 5.23 -4.80 3.02
C VAL A 44 5.23 -4.46 4.50
N VAL A 45 5.36 -3.18 4.79
CA VAL A 45 5.15 -2.59 6.12
C VAL A 45 3.94 -1.68 6.05
N VAL A 46 2.95 -1.92 6.90
CA VAL A 46 1.75 -1.09 7.04
C VAL A 46 1.67 -0.55 8.45
N SER A 47 1.35 0.71 8.62
CA SER A 47 1.18 1.29 9.95
C SER A 47 -0.16 1.99 10.13
N PHE A 48 -0.66 1.95 11.37
CA PHE A 48 -1.88 2.60 11.84
C PHE A 48 -1.58 3.36 13.11
N SER A 49 -2.09 4.58 13.24
CA SER A 49 -2.01 5.36 14.47
C SER A 49 -3.38 5.48 15.13
N LEU A 50 -3.40 5.37 16.45
CA LEU A 50 -4.54 5.76 17.29
C LEU A 50 -4.17 7.02 18.06
N LEU A 51 -5.10 7.96 18.12
CA LEU A 51 -4.98 9.13 19.00
C LEU A 51 -5.25 8.70 20.44
N GLY A 52 -4.32 9.01 21.33
CA GLY A 52 -4.40 8.60 22.75
C GLY A 52 -3.89 7.19 22.99
N ASN A 53 -4.20 6.63 24.16
CA ASN A 53 -3.77 5.29 24.57
C ASN A 53 -4.75 4.23 24.07
N ASP A 54 -4.24 3.03 23.78
CA ASP A 54 -5.06 1.86 23.43
C ASP A 54 -5.61 1.15 24.71
N ASP A 55 -6.32 1.91 25.56
CA ASP A 55 -6.86 1.41 26.82
C ASP A 55 -7.91 0.30 26.63
N GLN A 56 -8.48 0.17 25.43
CA GLN A 56 -9.49 -0.83 25.09
C GLN A 56 -8.92 -2.07 24.39
N GLY A 57 -7.61 -2.16 24.21
CA GLY A 57 -6.97 -3.27 23.50
C GLY A 57 -7.39 -3.35 22.02
N ILE A 58 -7.64 -2.19 21.39
CA ILE A 58 -8.07 -2.09 19.98
C ILE A 58 -7.06 -2.79 19.09
N PHE A 59 -5.76 -2.52 19.28
CA PHE A 59 -4.70 -3.13 18.47
C PHE A 59 -4.63 -4.66 18.63
N ASP A 60 -4.88 -5.20 19.82
CA ASP A 60 -4.91 -6.67 20.03
C ASP A 60 -6.06 -7.31 19.27
N ARG A 61 -7.22 -6.64 19.22
CA ARG A 61 -8.36 -7.08 18.40
C ARG A 61 -8.08 -6.98 16.92
N VAL A 62 -7.44 -5.89 16.43
CA VAL A 62 -7.00 -5.71 15.05
C VAL A 62 -6.01 -6.81 14.65
N ILE A 63 -4.99 -7.07 15.48
CA ILE A 63 -4.00 -8.13 15.26
C ILE A 63 -4.69 -9.48 15.14
N SER A 64 -5.57 -9.82 16.09
CA SER A 64 -6.31 -11.08 16.07
C SER A 64 -7.16 -11.25 14.81
N ALA A 65 -7.88 -10.21 14.42
CA ALA A 65 -8.74 -10.21 13.24
C ALA A 65 -7.95 -10.30 11.92
N SER A 66 -6.76 -9.67 11.86
CA SER A 66 -5.96 -9.59 10.63
C SER A 66 -5.21 -10.88 10.29
N LYS A 67 -4.90 -11.73 11.26
CA LYS A 67 -4.05 -12.93 11.09
C LYS A 67 -4.49 -13.84 9.94
N LYS A 68 -5.78 -14.01 9.70
CA LYS A 68 -6.30 -14.88 8.63
C LYS A 68 -6.15 -14.28 7.22
N TYR A 69 -5.92 -12.96 7.11
CA TYR A 69 -5.82 -12.22 5.85
C TYR A 69 -4.38 -11.84 5.50
N LEU A 70 -3.45 -12.06 6.40
CA LEU A 70 -2.05 -11.74 6.24
C LEU A 70 -1.22 -13.00 5.97
N SER A 71 0.04 -12.81 5.59
CA SER A 71 0.99 -13.92 5.49
C SER A 71 1.19 -14.59 6.86
N PRO A 72 1.38 -15.92 6.92
CA PRO A 72 1.71 -16.60 8.18
C PRO A 72 2.97 -16.07 8.88
N GLU A 73 3.89 -15.47 8.10
CA GLU A 73 5.15 -14.88 8.59
C GLU A 73 4.99 -13.44 9.10
N SER A 74 3.75 -12.92 9.18
CA SER A 74 3.53 -11.54 9.60
C SER A 74 3.93 -11.31 11.04
N SER A 75 4.59 -10.17 11.28
CA SER A 75 4.95 -9.68 12.60
C SER A 75 4.20 -8.39 12.94
N PHE A 76 4.05 -8.14 14.23
CA PHE A 76 3.30 -7.01 14.76
C PHE A 76 4.11 -6.34 15.86
N SER A 77 4.22 -5.03 15.79
CA SER A 77 4.85 -4.25 16.86
C SER A 77 3.99 -3.03 17.22
N LYS A 78 3.97 -2.69 18.50
CA LYS A 78 3.28 -1.52 19.03
C LYS A 78 4.32 -0.55 19.54
N SER A 79 4.12 0.74 19.33
CA SER A 79 4.97 1.80 19.84
C SER A 79 4.15 3.00 20.26
N SER A 80 4.58 3.68 21.33
CA SER A 80 3.99 4.95 21.75
C SER A 80 4.60 6.10 20.95
N THR A 81 3.77 7.08 20.58
CA THR A 81 4.15 8.31 19.90
C THR A 81 3.73 9.51 20.77
N MET A 82 4.13 10.71 20.38
CA MET A 82 3.70 11.94 21.10
C MET A 82 2.17 12.14 21.05
N MET A 83 1.48 11.61 20.04
CA MET A 83 0.04 11.81 19.82
C MET A 83 -0.81 10.60 20.21
N GLY A 84 -0.18 9.47 20.52
CA GLY A 84 -0.91 8.25 20.83
C GLY A 84 -0.08 7.00 20.59
N GLU A 85 -0.72 5.92 20.17
CA GLU A 85 -0.07 4.65 19.89
C GLU A 85 -0.09 4.30 18.41
N ARG A 86 0.95 3.58 17.97
CA ARG A 86 1.11 3.12 16.58
C ARG A 86 1.26 1.61 16.54
N LEU A 87 0.47 0.97 15.68
CA LEU A 87 0.62 -0.42 15.29
C LEU A 87 1.38 -0.50 13.96
N VAL A 88 2.45 -1.27 13.91
CA VAL A 88 3.19 -1.60 12.69
C VAL A 88 3.01 -3.07 12.38
N ILE A 89 2.63 -3.38 11.16
CA ILE A 89 2.44 -4.72 10.63
C ILE A 89 3.45 -4.95 9.51
N GLU A 90 4.35 -5.87 9.70
CA GLU A 90 5.24 -6.36 8.66
C GLU A 90 4.64 -7.65 8.09
N THR A 91 4.46 -7.69 6.79
CA THR A 91 3.81 -8.82 6.11
C THR A 91 4.33 -8.97 4.69
N LYS A 92 3.80 -9.95 3.95
CA LYS A 92 4.05 -10.10 2.51
C LYS A 92 2.73 -10.06 1.76
N ILE A 93 2.71 -9.39 0.62
CA ILE A 93 1.58 -9.40 -0.32
C ILE A 93 1.97 -10.10 -1.63
N PRO A 94 1.02 -10.74 -2.31
CA PRO A 94 1.29 -11.38 -3.59
C PRO A 94 1.50 -10.32 -4.68
N MET A 95 2.46 -10.57 -5.58
CA MET A 95 2.70 -9.85 -6.82
C MET A 95 2.63 -10.82 -7.98
N GLY A 96 1.86 -10.49 -9.02
CA GLY A 96 1.71 -11.37 -10.19
C GLY A 96 0.81 -10.79 -11.27
N SER A 97 0.72 -11.48 -12.40
CA SER A 97 -0.29 -11.15 -13.42
C SER A 97 -1.70 -11.38 -12.87
N SER A 98 -2.70 -10.74 -13.47
CA SER A 98 -4.10 -10.89 -13.06
C SER A 98 -4.56 -12.34 -13.05
N GLU A 99 -4.07 -13.17 -13.99
CA GLU A 99 -4.40 -14.59 -14.06
C GLU A 99 -3.78 -15.39 -12.91
N LEU A 100 -2.49 -15.20 -12.64
CA LEU A 100 -1.78 -15.87 -11.53
C LEU A 100 -2.38 -15.47 -10.19
N LEU A 101 -2.63 -14.17 -9.99
CA LEU A 101 -3.24 -13.65 -8.76
C LEU A 101 -4.66 -14.18 -8.55
N SER A 102 -5.48 -14.28 -9.61
CA SER A 102 -6.84 -14.83 -9.50
C SER A 102 -6.82 -16.27 -8.97
N LYS A 103 -5.95 -17.13 -9.50
CA LYS A 103 -5.78 -18.52 -9.03
C LYS A 103 -5.26 -18.57 -7.59
N TYR A 104 -4.28 -17.73 -7.26
CA TYR A 104 -3.68 -17.69 -5.93
C TYR A 104 -4.69 -17.24 -4.87
N LEU A 105 -5.43 -16.16 -5.13
CA LEU A 105 -6.35 -15.53 -4.18
C LEU A 105 -7.61 -16.38 -3.90
N GLN A 106 -8.00 -17.30 -4.78
CA GLN A 106 -9.08 -18.25 -4.52
C GLN A 106 -8.81 -19.12 -3.29
N ASN A 107 -7.53 -19.46 -3.04
CA ASN A 107 -7.12 -20.33 -1.94
C ASN A 107 -6.45 -19.57 -0.79
N ASN A 108 -6.08 -18.32 -1.00
CA ASN A 108 -5.32 -17.53 -0.06
C ASN A 108 -5.95 -16.13 0.09
N GLY A 109 -6.73 -15.94 1.13
CA GLY A 109 -7.27 -14.61 1.43
C GLY A 109 -6.15 -13.62 1.72
N ARG A 110 -6.03 -12.55 0.91
CA ARG A 110 -5.09 -11.45 1.12
C ARG A 110 -5.80 -10.13 0.90
N LEU A 111 -5.40 -9.10 1.64
CA LEU A 111 -6.07 -7.79 1.61
C LEU A 111 -5.68 -6.97 0.39
N ALA A 112 -4.45 -7.11 -0.08
CA ALA A 112 -3.92 -6.37 -1.22
C ALA A 112 -3.02 -7.26 -2.07
N ALA A 113 -2.81 -6.85 -3.32
CA ALA A 113 -1.89 -7.48 -4.25
C ALA A 113 -1.22 -6.42 -5.14
N LEU A 114 -0.04 -6.71 -5.64
CA LEU A 114 0.60 -5.97 -6.72
C LEU A 114 0.28 -6.67 -8.05
N VAL A 115 -0.50 -6.01 -8.88
CA VAL A 115 -0.84 -6.51 -10.21
C VAL A 115 0.22 -6.08 -11.20
N VAL A 116 0.78 -7.04 -11.92
CA VAL A 116 1.74 -6.81 -13.00
C VAL A 116 1.02 -7.03 -14.32
N SER A 117 1.00 -6.03 -15.18
CA SER A 117 0.49 -6.11 -16.54
C SER A 117 1.56 -5.68 -17.55
N LYS A 118 1.51 -6.21 -18.75
CA LYS A 118 2.42 -5.82 -19.83
C LYS A 118 1.78 -4.72 -20.65
N SER A 119 2.56 -3.69 -20.98
CA SER A 119 2.07 -2.60 -21.84
C SER A 119 1.91 -3.10 -23.27
N ASP A 120 0.74 -2.90 -23.87
CA ASP A 120 0.48 -3.22 -25.27
C ASP A 120 1.16 -2.23 -26.24
N SER A 121 1.43 -1.02 -25.74
CA SER A 121 1.93 0.09 -26.57
C SER A 121 3.45 0.25 -26.55
N VAL A 122 4.13 -0.26 -25.53
CA VAL A 122 5.58 -0.12 -25.36
C VAL A 122 6.21 -1.47 -25.07
N LYS A 123 7.08 -1.90 -25.97
CA LYS A 123 7.79 -3.17 -25.85
C LYS A 123 8.59 -3.25 -24.56
N ASP A 124 8.62 -4.44 -23.94
CA ASP A 124 9.38 -4.75 -22.74
C ASP A 124 9.08 -3.78 -21.57
N THR A 125 7.83 -3.33 -21.47
CA THR A 125 7.34 -2.46 -20.40
C THR A 125 6.26 -3.16 -19.60
N TYR A 126 6.44 -3.17 -18.28
CA TYR A 126 5.46 -3.65 -17.30
C TYR A 126 4.88 -2.48 -16.54
N GLU A 127 3.59 -2.54 -16.30
CA GLU A 127 2.86 -1.67 -15.40
C GLU A 127 2.60 -2.41 -14.10
N ILE A 128 2.93 -1.80 -12.97
CA ILE A 128 2.70 -2.35 -11.64
C ILE A 128 1.72 -1.43 -10.92
N SER A 129 0.64 -2.03 -10.40
CA SER A 129 -0.39 -1.33 -9.65
C SER A 129 -0.72 -2.02 -8.34
N LEU A 130 -1.01 -1.21 -7.30
CA LEU A 130 -1.54 -1.72 -6.03
C LEU A 130 -3.05 -1.90 -6.17
N ALA A 131 -3.52 -3.13 -5.97
CA ALA A 131 -4.92 -3.48 -6.06
C ALA A 131 -5.49 -3.98 -4.72
N LYS A 132 -6.71 -3.53 -4.40
CA LYS A 132 -7.52 -4.11 -3.34
C LYS A 132 -8.06 -5.46 -3.80
N THR A 133 -8.18 -6.42 -2.89
CA THR A 133 -8.84 -7.70 -3.15
C THR A 133 -10.28 -7.69 -2.64
N SER A 134 -11.06 -8.72 -2.93
CA SER A 134 -12.41 -8.90 -2.36
C SER A 134 -12.42 -9.04 -0.83
N TYR A 135 -11.27 -9.39 -0.24
CA TYR A 135 -11.13 -9.49 1.21
C TYR A 135 -10.94 -8.15 1.91
N THR A 136 -10.57 -7.08 1.19
CA THR A 136 -10.35 -5.75 1.75
C THR A 136 -11.63 -5.18 2.35
N SER A 137 -12.74 -5.23 1.63
CA SER A 137 -14.03 -4.75 2.12
C SER A 137 -14.55 -5.56 3.29
N THR A 138 -14.37 -6.90 3.25
CA THR A 138 -14.73 -7.77 4.36
C THR A 138 -13.93 -7.42 5.62
N PHE A 139 -12.65 -7.16 5.50
CA PHE A 139 -11.80 -6.80 6.62
C PHE A 139 -12.08 -5.38 7.13
N SER A 140 -12.37 -4.42 6.25
CA SER A 140 -12.83 -3.08 6.66
C SER A 140 -14.07 -3.15 7.54
N ASN A 141 -15.05 -3.99 7.19
CA ASN A 141 -16.22 -4.20 8.05
C ASN A 141 -15.86 -4.78 9.42
N VAL A 142 -14.86 -5.68 9.49
CA VAL A 142 -14.36 -6.21 10.76
C VAL A 142 -13.68 -5.12 11.58
N LEU A 143 -12.87 -4.27 10.96
CA LEU A 143 -12.22 -3.13 11.62
C LEU A 143 -13.24 -2.14 12.17
N ASN A 144 -14.26 -1.79 11.39
CA ASN A 144 -15.35 -0.91 11.81
C ASN A 144 -16.12 -1.45 13.02
N ASN A 145 -16.25 -2.78 13.16
CA ASN A 145 -16.85 -3.41 14.34
C ASN A 145 -15.93 -3.37 15.57
N ILE A 146 -14.61 -3.28 15.38
CA ILE A 146 -13.65 -3.11 16.46
C ILE A 146 -13.62 -1.66 16.93
N ASN A 147 -13.51 -0.74 15.99
CA ASN A 147 -13.58 0.70 16.21
C ASN A 147 -14.05 1.36 14.91
N ILE A 148 -15.13 2.14 14.98
CA ILE A 148 -15.76 2.81 13.84
C ILE A 148 -14.81 3.77 13.08
N LEU A 149 -13.73 4.19 13.71
CA LEU A 149 -12.72 5.05 13.11
C LEU A 149 -11.65 4.26 12.33
N LEU A 150 -11.62 2.92 12.44
CA LEU A 150 -10.64 2.10 11.74
C LEU A 150 -11.18 1.67 10.38
N GLU A 151 -10.47 2.03 9.34
CA GLU A 151 -10.78 1.62 7.97
C GLU A 151 -9.50 1.14 7.27
N LEU A 152 -9.59 0.05 6.52
CA LEU A 152 -8.53 -0.32 5.61
C LEU A 152 -8.87 0.24 4.23
N ASP A 153 -8.43 1.45 3.98
CA ASP A 153 -8.47 2.03 2.64
C ASP A 153 -7.05 2.11 2.05
N LEU A 154 -6.91 1.67 0.81
CA LEU A 154 -5.66 1.73 0.05
C LEU A 154 -5.90 2.57 -1.22
N PRO A 155 -5.01 3.45 -1.60
CA PRO A 155 -3.69 3.67 -0.97
C PRO A 155 -3.80 4.24 0.45
N ALA A 156 -2.79 3.94 1.26
CA ALA A 156 -2.58 4.58 2.56
C ALA A 156 -2.39 6.10 2.38
N LYS A 157 -2.41 6.87 3.49
CA LYS A 157 -2.12 8.32 3.42
C LYS A 157 -0.80 8.57 2.71
N GLU A 158 0.19 7.73 2.98
CA GLU A 158 1.48 7.71 2.32
C GLU A 158 1.80 6.29 1.85
N SER A 159 1.98 6.10 0.55
CA SER A 159 2.33 4.80 -0.05
C SER A 159 3.68 4.90 -0.75
N ILE A 160 4.71 4.28 -0.17
CA ILE A 160 6.10 4.34 -0.66
C ILE A 160 6.47 3.02 -1.34
N PHE A 161 6.87 3.11 -2.58
CA PHE A 161 7.40 2.01 -3.38
C PHE A 161 8.89 2.22 -3.61
N ARG A 162 9.72 1.42 -2.95
CA ARG A 162 11.14 1.35 -3.22
C ARG A 162 11.38 0.36 -4.36
N ILE A 163 11.80 0.87 -5.50
CA ILE A 163 12.13 0.06 -6.68
C ILE A 163 13.64 -0.10 -6.73
N SER A 164 14.10 -1.32 -6.55
CA SER A 164 15.53 -1.67 -6.50
C SER A 164 15.93 -2.43 -7.76
N SER A 165 16.92 -1.90 -8.49
CA SER A 165 17.44 -2.53 -9.70
C SER A 165 18.51 -3.56 -9.34
N ASP A 166 18.18 -4.83 -9.51
CA ASP A 166 19.09 -5.98 -9.42
C ASP A 166 19.34 -6.61 -10.80
N SER A 167 18.64 -6.15 -11.83
CA SER A 167 18.85 -6.57 -13.22
C SER A 167 20.24 -6.20 -13.75
N ARG A 168 20.75 -7.01 -14.66
CA ARG A 168 22.00 -6.71 -15.40
C ARG A 168 21.81 -5.61 -16.43
N LYS A 169 20.59 -5.43 -16.95
CA LYS A 169 20.24 -4.36 -17.88
C LYS A 169 19.69 -3.17 -17.09
N PRO A 170 19.98 -1.94 -17.53
CA PRO A 170 19.35 -0.78 -16.94
C PRO A 170 17.83 -0.83 -17.12
N VAL A 171 17.11 -0.41 -16.08
CA VAL A 171 15.64 -0.38 -16.06
C VAL A 171 15.19 1.07 -15.95
N LYS A 172 14.26 1.49 -16.79
CA LYS A 172 13.65 2.81 -16.71
C LYS A 172 12.38 2.71 -15.87
N VAL A 173 12.34 3.47 -14.78
CA VAL A 173 11.16 3.63 -13.93
C VAL A 173 10.43 4.90 -14.36
N SER A 174 9.10 4.85 -14.49
CA SER A 174 8.29 6.04 -14.74
C SER A 174 6.96 5.97 -13.98
N ALA A 175 6.50 7.13 -13.51
CA ALA A 175 5.25 7.27 -12.77
C ALA A 175 4.64 8.65 -12.99
N LEU A 176 3.35 8.78 -12.69
CA LEU A 176 2.60 10.04 -12.76
C LEU A 176 2.13 10.45 -11.37
N ALA A 177 2.06 11.76 -11.13
CA ALA A 177 1.54 12.37 -9.91
C ALA A 177 2.17 11.78 -8.63
N VAL A 178 3.48 11.87 -8.50
CA VAL A 178 4.26 11.24 -7.43
C VAL A 178 5.17 12.23 -6.72
N PHE A 179 5.61 11.84 -5.53
CA PHE A 179 6.70 12.49 -4.83
C PHE A 179 7.96 11.61 -4.92
N VAL A 180 9.11 12.23 -5.13
CA VAL A 180 10.42 11.58 -5.07
C VAL A 180 11.34 12.47 -4.25
N SER A 181 11.91 11.92 -3.18
CA SER A 181 12.67 12.69 -2.19
C SER A 181 11.89 13.92 -1.69
N LYS A 182 10.61 13.74 -1.38
CA LYS A 182 9.66 14.78 -0.92
C LYS A 182 9.39 15.91 -1.93
N LYS A 183 9.78 15.75 -3.20
CA LYS A 183 9.50 16.72 -4.26
C LYS A 183 8.39 16.20 -5.15
N PRO A 184 7.36 17.02 -5.48
CA PRO A 184 6.25 16.60 -6.33
C PRO A 184 6.66 16.59 -7.82
N TYR A 185 6.18 15.57 -8.53
CA TYR A 185 6.35 15.41 -9.97
C TYR A 185 5.01 15.02 -10.61
N LEU A 186 4.51 15.78 -11.56
CA LEU A 186 3.37 15.37 -12.39
C LEU A 186 3.76 14.19 -13.29
N LYS A 187 4.98 14.16 -13.75
CA LYS A 187 5.57 13.05 -14.52
C LYS A 187 7.01 12.86 -14.06
N TYR A 188 7.29 11.66 -13.61
CA TYR A 188 8.63 11.26 -13.19
C TYR A 188 9.17 10.16 -14.08
N SER A 189 10.46 10.19 -14.35
CA SER A 189 11.16 9.12 -15.05
C SER A 189 12.65 9.12 -14.68
N LYS A 190 13.17 7.94 -14.34
CA LYS A 190 14.58 7.73 -14.00
C LYS A 190 15.06 6.40 -14.57
N LYS A 191 16.26 6.37 -15.11
CA LYS A 191 16.99 5.16 -15.45
C LYS A 191 17.74 4.68 -14.21
N LEU A 192 17.58 3.42 -13.85
CA LEU A 192 18.28 2.75 -12.76
C LEU A 192 19.32 1.81 -13.37
N ASP A 193 20.57 1.98 -13.01
CA ASP A 193 21.62 1.01 -13.26
C ASP A 193 21.59 -0.08 -12.16
N ARG A 194 22.36 -1.14 -12.33
CA ARG A 194 22.42 -2.23 -11.37
C ARG A 194 22.82 -1.73 -9.98
N ARG A 195 22.08 -2.11 -8.94
CA ARG A 195 22.18 -1.70 -7.54
C ARG A 195 21.68 -0.29 -7.22
N ASP A 196 21.17 0.42 -8.22
CA ASP A 196 20.45 1.67 -7.97
C ASP A 196 19.06 1.39 -7.42
N PHE A 197 18.49 2.41 -6.78
CA PHE A 197 17.09 2.39 -6.38
C PHE A 197 16.44 3.77 -6.54
N VAL A 198 15.13 3.77 -6.50
CA VAL A 198 14.29 4.96 -6.35
C VAL A 198 13.15 4.67 -5.39
N GLU A 199 12.81 5.64 -4.58
CA GLU A 199 11.60 5.63 -3.76
C GLU A 199 10.58 6.56 -4.39
N ILE A 200 9.42 6.01 -4.74
CA ILE A 200 8.28 6.72 -5.30
C ILE A 200 7.17 6.70 -4.27
N GLU A 201 6.71 7.86 -3.89
CA GLU A 201 5.66 8.06 -2.91
C GLU A 201 4.39 8.51 -3.63
N PHE A 202 3.27 7.83 -3.35
CA PHE A 202 1.93 8.22 -3.74
C PHE A 202 1.18 8.71 -2.51
N SER A 203 0.56 9.89 -2.61
CA SER A 203 -0.26 10.43 -1.53
C SER A 203 -1.70 9.95 -1.65
N GLY A 204 -2.24 9.42 -0.57
CA GLY A 204 -3.66 9.08 -0.43
C GLY A 204 -4.46 10.17 0.30
N GLU A 205 -3.88 11.35 0.56
CA GLU A 205 -4.58 12.45 1.22
C GLU A 205 -5.69 13.01 0.32
N GLU A 206 -6.91 13.07 0.85
CA GLU A 206 -8.08 13.58 0.14
C GLU A 206 -7.91 15.05 -0.26
N GLY A 207 -8.41 15.38 -1.46
CA GLY A 207 -8.37 16.75 -2.01
C GLY A 207 -7.03 17.12 -2.66
N SER A 208 -6.07 16.23 -2.73
CA SER A 208 -4.85 16.40 -3.51
C SER A 208 -5.03 15.86 -4.93
N VAL A 209 -4.55 16.57 -5.95
CA VAL A 209 -4.48 16.07 -7.33
C VAL A 209 -3.71 14.74 -7.40
N TYR A 210 -2.79 14.52 -6.45
CA TYR A 210 -1.98 13.31 -6.34
C TYR A 210 -2.74 12.12 -5.76
N SER A 211 -3.84 12.34 -5.04
CA SER A 211 -4.67 11.27 -4.46
C SER A 211 -5.70 10.69 -5.44
N GLU A 212 -5.98 11.37 -6.53
CA GLU A 212 -6.91 10.92 -7.57
C GLU A 212 -6.30 9.86 -8.50
N VAL A 213 -4.96 9.74 -8.50
CA VAL A 213 -4.23 8.78 -9.33
C VAL A 213 -3.90 7.55 -8.49
N PRO A 214 -4.36 6.34 -8.88
CA PRO A 214 -4.00 5.12 -8.18
C PRO A 214 -2.48 4.91 -8.22
N PRO A 215 -1.89 4.22 -7.23
CA PRO A 215 -0.47 3.89 -7.21
C PRO A 215 -0.10 2.97 -8.38
N VAL A 216 0.32 3.58 -9.47
CA VAL A 216 0.71 2.90 -10.71
C VAL A 216 2.05 3.45 -11.21
N PHE A 217 2.97 2.56 -11.52
CA PHE A 217 4.25 2.92 -12.13
C PHE A 217 4.66 1.89 -13.19
N ASN A 218 5.55 2.30 -14.09
CA ASN A 218 6.01 1.48 -15.19
C ASN A 218 7.50 1.17 -15.08
N LEU A 219 7.87 -0.06 -15.43
CA LEU A 219 9.24 -0.52 -15.59
C LEU A 219 9.48 -0.91 -17.06
N SER A 220 10.47 -0.30 -17.70
CA SER A 220 10.88 -0.61 -19.08
C SER A 220 12.31 -1.13 -19.09
N TYR A 221 12.53 -2.31 -19.70
CA TYR A 221 13.80 -3.02 -19.75
C TYR A 221 14.56 -2.80 -21.04
#